data_eaae8a1f6f1f71135181d579c3e6376f
#
_entry.id   eaae8a1f6f1f71135181d579c3e6376f
#
_cell.length_a   1.000
_cell.length_b   1.000
_cell.length_c   1.000
_cell.angle_alpha   90.00
_cell.angle_beta   90.00
_cell.angle_gamma   90.00
#
_symmetry.space_group_name_H-M   'P 1'
#
loop_
_entity.id
_entity.type
_entity.pdbx_description
1 polymer ?
#
loop_
_entity_poly.entity_id
_entity_poly.type
_entity_poly.pdbx_seq_one_letter_code
_entity_poly.pdbx_strand_id
1 'polypeptide(L)'
;ELFRPSGLMPPIDLFEIDGAVPADVATEALVDSLQHRRFTVECQALESSWICDFADTWDEFVAGTPRQLRRKIHKAVRREDDPDISYHEAEDAETIGAIWPEFVRLHQARFRDRTDDGGCFVYPHFEQFLRDAVLQLADKRQAKVVWCEHAGRPISAHLYLLGRRTAAMYQSGFDPEYQHLEPGYLLYTLAFRSLINSGFAHFDFLRGDETYKAGWTARQVPLTRLHCVAPRAISQMRHRTRSWARTMKRAVAQAVRDYRARNKSQVPVAKPTVGSDGIEISTDKAQPETVNA
;
A
#
# COMPACT_ATOMS: atom_id res chain seq x y z
N GLU A 1 0.64 -15.93 27.47
CA GLU A 1 0.76 -17.36 27.07
C GLU A 1 1.59 -17.57 25.81
N LEU A 2 1.53 -16.68 24.82
CA LEU A 2 2.28 -16.77 23.55
C LEU A 2 3.81 -16.95 23.71
N PHE A 3 4.37 -16.60 24.85
CA PHE A 3 5.82 -16.64 25.10
C PHE A 3 6.25 -17.67 26.17
N ARG A 4 5.33 -18.53 26.62
CA ARG A 4 5.71 -19.66 27.44
C ARG A 4 6.25 -20.78 26.56
N PRO A 5 7.41 -21.34 26.84
CA PRO A 5 7.90 -22.48 26.11
C PRO A 5 6.97 -23.67 26.38
N SER A 6 5.95 -23.86 25.54
CA SER A 6 5.36 -25.17 25.34
C SER A 6 6.44 -25.97 24.63
N GLY A 7 6.86 -27.12 25.12
CA GLY A 7 8.02 -27.88 24.65
C GLY A 7 7.98 -28.29 23.15
N LEU A 8 7.12 -27.71 22.34
CA LEU A 8 6.91 -27.94 20.91
C LEU A 8 7.48 -26.82 20.02
N MET A 9 7.77 -25.63 20.56
CA MET A 9 8.35 -24.54 19.77
C MET A 9 9.76 -24.17 20.24
N PRO A 10 10.71 -23.94 19.30
CA PRO A 10 12.02 -23.46 19.70
C PRO A 10 11.88 -22.08 20.38
N PRO A 11 12.76 -21.79 21.33
CA PRO A 11 12.71 -20.50 22.02
C PRO A 11 12.90 -19.34 21.05
N ILE A 12 11.95 -18.43 21.03
CA ILE A 12 11.98 -17.22 20.20
C ILE A 12 13.06 -16.27 20.74
N ASP A 13 14.07 -15.96 19.94
CA ASP A 13 15.13 -15.00 20.27
C ASP A 13 14.72 -13.56 19.95
N LEU A 14 13.99 -13.38 18.87
CA LEU A 14 13.52 -12.11 18.35
C LEU A 14 12.17 -12.32 17.67
N PHE A 15 11.25 -11.39 17.84
CA PHE A 15 10.08 -11.26 16.99
C PHE A 15 9.85 -9.79 16.63
N GLU A 16 9.18 -9.57 15.52
CA GLU A 16 8.86 -8.25 15.00
C GLU A 16 7.35 -8.10 14.83
N ILE A 17 6.84 -6.92 15.15
CA ILE A 17 5.46 -6.55 14.90
C ILE A 17 5.48 -5.31 14.00
N ASP A 18 5.01 -5.46 12.78
CA ASP A 18 4.91 -4.38 11.82
C ASP A 18 3.53 -3.74 11.85
N GLY A 19 3.51 -2.40 11.71
CA GLY A 19 2.27 -1.65 11.60
C GLY A 19 1.60 -1.34 12.93
N ALA A 20 2.33 -1.38 14.04
CA ALA A 20 1.84 -0.89 15.31
C ALA A 20 1.68 0.64 15.25
N VAL A 21 0.58 1.17 15.82
CA VAL A 21 0.36 2.62 15.96
C VAL A 21 0.98 3.06 17.28
N PRO A 22 1.98 3.98 17.30
CA PRO A 22 2.72 4.32 18.51
C PRO A 22 1.87 4.81 19.68
N ALA A 23 0.83 5.58 19.39
CA ALA A 23 -0.06 6.18 20.40
C ALA A 23 -1.35 5.36 20.66
N ASP A 24 -1.37 4.09 20.25
CA ASP A 24 -2.50 3.21 20.50
C ASP A 24 -2.34 2.51 21.86
N VAL A 25 -3.40 2.52 22.65
CA VAL A 25 -3.43 1.93 24.02
C VAL A 25 -2.99 0.46 24.03
N ALA A 26 -3.37 -0.32 23.02
CA ALA A 26 -2.97 -1.71 22.92
C ALA A 26 -1.47 -1.86 22.62
N THR A 27 -0.91 -0.97 21.78
CA THR A 27 0.52 -0.93 21.49
C THR A 27 1.32 -0.57 22.74
N GLU A 28 0.92 0.47 23.47
CA GLU A 28 1.56 0.89 24.72
C GLU A 28 1.51 -0.22 25.77
N ALA A 29 0.34 -0.81 26.00
CA ALA A 29 0.18 -1.91 26.96
C ALA A 29 1.03 -3.15 26.58
N LEU A 30 1.17 -3.44 25.28
CA LEU A 30 2.05 -4.51 24.81
C LEU A 30 3.50 -4.21 25.08
N VAL A 31 3.97 -3.00 24.77
CA VAL A 31 5.35 -2.56 25.01
C VAL A 31 5.67 -2.64 26.52
N ASP A 32 4.80 -2.10 27.37
CA ASP A 32 4.96 -2.14 28.82
C ASP A 32 5.00 -3.58 29.34
N SER A 33 4.10 -4.45 28.89
CA SER A 33 4.08 -5.87 29.25
C SER A 33 5.38 -6.60 28.86
N LEU A 34 5.92 -6.30 27.68
CA LEU A 34 7.18 -6.88 27.22
C LEU A 34 8.36 -6.37 28.01
N GLN A 35 8.42 -5.06 28.32
CA GLN A 35 9.47 -4.45 29.12
C GLN A 35 9.47 -4.99 30.56
N HIS A 36 8.31 -5.15 31.18
CA HIS A 36 8.18 -5.81 32.50
C HIS A 36 8.72 -7.26 32.48
N ARG A 37 8.62 -7.95 31.37
CA ARG A 37 9.21 -9.28 31.14
C ARG A 37 10.66 -9.23 30.71
N ARG A 38 11.31 -8.05 30.79
CA ARG A 38 12.73 -7.82 30.46
C ARG A 38 13.07 -8.04 28.98
N PHE A 39 12.08 -7.96 28.07
CA PHE A 39 12.39 -7.85 26.65
C PHE A 39 12.99 -6.47 26.35
N THR A 40 13.95 -6.44 25.43
CA THR A 40 14.36 -5.16 24.82
C THR A 40 13.41 -4.89 23.67
N VAL A 41 12.72 -3.76 23.71
CA VAL A 41 11.80 -3.32 22.65
C VAL A 41 12.38 -2.09 21.99
N GLU A 42 12.68 -2.19 20.69
CA GLU A 42 13.11 -1.07 19.85
C GLU A 42 12.01 -0.73 18.88
N CYS A 43 11.71 0.57 18.74
CA CYS A 43 10.73 1.08 17.80
C CYS A 43 11.43 1.64 16.57
N GLN A 44 11.03 1.19 15.39
CA GLN A 44 11.49 1.73 14.11
C GLN A 44 10.31 2.33 13.35
N ALA A 45 10.42 3.61 12.98
CA ALA A 45 9.39 4.24 12.14
C ALA A 45 9.24 3.50 10.81
N LEU A 46 8.00 3.31 10.40
CA LEU A 46 7.58 2.77 9.10
C LEU A 46 6.87 3.86 8.28
N GLU A 47 6.50 3.50 7.06
CA GLU A 47 5.58 4.30 6.25
C GLU A 47 4.24 4.47 6.98
N SER A 48 3.62 5.64 6.84
CA SER A 48 2.32 5.91 7.44
C SER A 48 1.21 5.08 6.79
N SER A 49 0.18 4.75 7.58
CA SER A 49 -1.12 4.40 7.03
C SER A 49 -1.92 5.66 6.71
N TRP A 50 -2.96 5.53 5.87
CA TRP A 50 -3.83 6.62 5.46
C TRP A 50 -5.27 6.29 5.80
N ILE A 51 -5.86 7.07 6.71
CA ILE A 51 -7.22 6.84 7.18
C ILE A 51 -8.12 7.98 6.73
N CYS A 52 -9.20 7.64 6.03
CA CYS A 52 -10.30 8.52 5.72
C CYS A 52 -11.37 8.35 6.81
N ASP A 53 -11.69 9.43 7.50
CA ASP A 53 -12.76 9.45 8.49
C ASP A 53 -14.08 9.74 7.77
N PHE A 54 -15.09 8.89 7.97
CA PHE A 54 -16.43 9.06 7.39
C PHE A 54 -17.29 9.95 8.28
N ALA A 55 -18.20 10.69 7.65
CA ALA A 55 -19.31 11.34 8.37
C ALA A 55 -20.42 10.32 8.67
N ASP A 56 -21.39 10.70 9.47
CA ASP A 56 -22.50 9.82 9.85
C ASP A 56 -23.41 9.47 8.66
N THR A 57 -23.47 10.34 7.65
CA THR A 57 -24.25 10.15 6.43
C THR A 57 -23.41 10.37 5.18
N TRP A 58 -23.82 9.76 4.07
CA TRP A 58 -23.20 9.96 2.78
C TRP A 58 -23.22 11.43 2.33
N ASP A 59 -24.35 12.12 2.53
CA ASP A 59 -24.50 13.50 2.10
C ASP A 59 -23.58 14.44 2.88
N GLU A 60 -23.45 14.24 4.18
CA GLU A 60 -22.51 14.98 5.03
C GLU A 60 -21.06 14.70 4.62
N PHE A 61 -20.72 13.44 4.34
CA PHE A 61 -19.38 13.08 3.85
C PHE A 61 -19.08 13.83 2.55
N VAL A 62 -19.98 13.79 1.57
CA VAL A 62 -19.80 14.48 0.28
C VAL A 62 -19.71 15.99 0.48
N ALA A 63 -20.57 16.57 1.33
CA ALA A 63 -20.55 18.00 1.63
C ALA A 63 -19.24 18.47 2.26
N GLY A 64 -18.63 17.62 3.12
CA GLY A 64 -17.32 17.87 3.77
C GLY A 64 -16.12 17.75 2.84
N THR A 65 -16.26 17.17 1.63
CA THR A 65 -15.13 16.97 0.73
C THR A 65 -14.73 18.24 -0.02
N PRO A 66 -13.45 18.41 -0.40
CA PRO A 66 -13.00 19.50 -1.26
C PRO A 66 -13.74 19.50 -2.60
N ARG A 67 -13.93 20.71 -3.17
CA ARG A 67 -14.70 20.91 -4.43
C ARG A 67 -14.24 19.98 -5.56
N GLN A 68 -12.95 19.75 -5.69
CA GLN A 68 -12.40 18.90 -6.76
C GLN A 68 -12.81 17.43 -6.57
N LEU A 69 -12.70 16.89 -5.36
CA LEU A 69 -13.12 15.53 -5.03
C LEU A 69 -14.64 15.39 -5.20
N ARG A 70 -15.42 16.36 -4.69
CA ARG A 70 -16.88 16.37 -4.82
C ARG A 70 -17.34 16.27 -6.27
N ARG A 71 -16.68 17.00 -7.19
CA ARG A 71 -16.97 16.90 -8.63
C ARG A 71 -16.72 15.49 -9.19
N LYS A 72 -15.65 14.82 -8.74
CA LYS A 72 -15.36 13.44 -9.14
C LYS A 72 -16.38 12.46 -8.57
N ILE A 73 -16.77 12.63 -7.30
CA ILE A 73 -17.85 11.86 -6.67
C ILE A 73 -19.15 11.99 -7.45
N HIS A 74 -19.60 13.22 -7.75
CA HIS A 74 -20.82 13.42 -8.53
C HIS A 74 -20.72 12.85 -9.96
N LYS A 75 -19.54 12.88 -10.57
CA LYS A 75 -19.32 12.23 -11.88
C LYS A 75 -19.47 10.71 -11.76
N ALA A 76 -18.92 10.10 -10.72
CA ALA A 76 -19.02 8.67 -10.47
C ALA A 76 -20.48 8.24 -10.18
N VAL A 77 -21.17 8.98 -9.31
CA VAL A 77 -22.60 8.70 -9.01
C VAL A 77 -23.48 8.75 -10.28
N ARG A 78 -23.28 9.77 -11.14
CA ARG A 78 -24.04 9.81 -12.40
C ARG A 78 -23.79 8.64 -13.35
N ARG A 79 -22.70 7.90 -13.18
CA ARG A 79 -22.43 6.69 -13.99
C ARG A 79 -23.23 5.47 -13.54
N GLU A 80 -23.87 5.51 -12.36
CA GLU A 80 -24.82 4.46 -11.98
C GLU A 80 -26.07 4.45 -12.87
N ASP A 81 -26.38 5.58 -13.54
CA ASP A 81 -27.47 5.67 -14.51
C ASP A 81 -27.09 5.06 -15.88
N ASP A 82 -25.81 4.72 -16.08
CA ASP A 82 -25.34 4.07 -17.30
C ASP A 82 -25.69 2.57 -17.25
N PRO A 83 -26.50 2.08 -18.19
CA PRO A 83 -26.93 0.67 -18.20
C PRO A 83 -25.79 -0.32 -18.36
N ASP A 84 -24.64 0.13 -18.88
CA ASP A 84 -23.46 -0.71 -19.02
C ASP A 84 -22.62 -0.80 -17.72
N ILE A 85 -22.90 0.03 -16.71
CA ILE A 85 -22.18 0.03 -15.42
C ILE A 85 -23.01 -0.67 -14.35
N SER A 86 -22.38 -1.63 -13.66
CA SER A 86 -22.96 -2.25 -12.47
C SER A 86 -21.95 -2.31 -11.32
N TYR A 87 -22.49 -2.21 -10.09
CA TYR A 87 -21.73 -2.31 -8.86
C TYR A 87 -22.17 -3.52 -8.07
N HIS A 88 -21.23 -4.26 -7.55
CA HIS A 88 -21.47 -5.52 -6.84
C HIS A 88 -20.65 -5.59 -5.54
N GLU A 89 -21.19 -6.32 -4.57
CA GLU A 89 -20.54 -6.62 -3.29
C GLU A 89 -20.72 -8.09 -2.93
N ALA A 90 -19.71 -8.70 -2.36
CA ALA A 90 -19.73 -10.05 -1.82
C ALA A 90 -19.13 -10.10 -0.42
N GLU A 91 -19.83 -10.71 0.53
CA GLU A 91 -19.37 -10.94 1.90
C GLU A 91 -19.40 -12.43 2.28
N ASP A 92 -19.92 -13.28 1.40
CA ASP A 92 -19.96 -14.73 1.56
C ASP A 92 -18.84 -15.42 0.78
N ALA A 93 -18.41 -16.59 1.27
CA ALA A 93 -17.28 -17.31 0.70
C ALA A 93 -17.56 -17.84 -0.72
N GLU A 94 -18.81 -18.19 -1.05
CA GLU A 94 -19.18 -18.72 -2.37
C GLU A 94 -19.05 -17.64 -3.44
N THR A 95 -19.67 -16.47 -3.23
CA THR A 95 -19.61 -15.34 -4.17
C THR A 95 -18.21 -14.78 -4.29
N ILE A 96 -17.48 -14.64 -3.17
CA ILE A 96 -16.06 -14.22 -3.19
C ILE A 96 -15.23 -15.24 -3.96
N GLY A 97 -15.44 -16.53 -3.76
CA GLY A 97 -14.74 -17.58 -4.50
C GLY A 97 -15.00 -17.52 -6.01
N ALA A 98 -16.22 -17.20 -6.41
CA ALA A 98 -16.61 -17.06 -7.82
C ALA A 98 -15.93 -15.86 -8.50
N ILE A 99 -15.85 -14.68 -7.85
CA ILE A 99 -15.21 -13.48 -8.41
C ILE A 99 -13.68 -13.49 -8.28
N TRP A 100 -13.10 -14.40 -7.49
CA TRP A 100 -11.68 -14.41 -7.18
C TRP A 100 -10.75 -14.44 -8.40
N PRO A 101 -10.99 -15.26 -9.45
CA PRO A 101 -10.15 -15.25 -10.65
C PRO A 101 -10.11 -13.88 -11.34
N GLU A 102 -11.26 -13.19 -11.42
CA GLU A 102 -11.33 -11.86 -12.00
C GLU A 102 -10.64 -10.81 -11.12
N PHE A 103 -10.76 -10.92 -9.81
CA PHE A 103 -10.02 -10.07 -8.87
C PHE A 103 -8.50 -10.19 -9.08
N VAL A 104 -7.98 -11.42 -9.19
CA VAL A 104 -6.57 -11.70 -9.48
C VAL A 104 -6.17 -11.11 -10.84
N ARG A 105 -6.99 -11.33 -11.88
CA ARG A 105 -6.77 -10.77 -13.23
C ARG A 105 -6.64 -9.25 -13.20
N LEU A 106 -7.57 -8.56 -12.54
CA LEU A 106 -7.59 -7.10 -12.43
C LEU A 106 -6.39 -6.58 -11.64
N HIS A 107 -6.00 -7.26 -10.57
CA HIS A 107 -4.81 -6.92 -9.81
C HIS A 107 -3.54 -7.04 -10.67
N GLN A 108 -3.35 -8.16 -11.35
CA GLN A 108 -2.20 -8.38 -12.21
C GLN A 108 -2.17 -7.40 -13.39
N ALA A 109 -3.33 -7.08 -14.00
CA ALA A 109 -3.43 -6.08 -15.06
C ALA A 109 -2.96 -4.70 -14.59
N ARG A 110 -3.34 -4.29 -13.37
CA ARG A 110 -2.90 -3.02 -12.76
C ARG A 110 -1.39 -2.95 -12.53
N PHE A 111 -0.76 -4.06 -12.14
CA PHE A 111 0.64 -4.09 -11.71
C PHE A 111 1.62 -4.54 -12.79
N ARG A 112 1.14 -5.04 -13.94
CA ARG A 112 1.97 -5.57 -15.04
C ARG A 112 3.13 -4.65 -15.44
N ASP A 113 2.87 -3.35 -15.52
CA ASP A 113 3.84 -2.35 -15.99
C ASP A 113 4.35 -1.44 -14.84
N ARG A 114 3.98 -1.72 -13.60
CA ARG A 114 4.27 -0.83 -12.45
C ARG A 114 5.32 -1.37 -11.50
N THR A 115 5.50 -2.68 -11.48
CA THR A 115 6.49 -3.34 -10.62
C THR A 115 7.27 -4.35 -11.43
N ASP A 116 8.57 -4.45 -11.19
CA ASP A 116 9.43 -5.45 -11.83
C ASP A 116 8.93 -6.89 -11.58
N ASP A 117 8.19 -7.09 -10.49
CA ASP A 117 7.69 -8.40 -10.05
C ASP A 117 6.22 -8.68 -10.47
N GLY A 118 5.52 -7.76 -11.15
CA GLY A 118 4.13 -7.97 -11.60
C GLY A 118 3.07 -8.05 -10.49
N GLY A 119 3.40 -7.61 -9.26
CA GLY A 119 2.50 -7.63 -8.09
C GLY A 119 2.54 -8.93 -7.30
N CYS A 120 1.81 -8.99 -6.18
CA CYS A 120 1.92 -10.10 -5.23
C CYS A 120 1.36 -11.43 -5.73
N PHE A 121 0.43 -11.41 -6.69
CA PHE A 121 -0.19 -12.64 -7.23
C PHE A 121 0.64 -13.36 -8.30
N VAL A 122 1.84 -12.90 -8.61
CA VAL A 122 2.81 -13.71 -9.37
C VAL A 122 3.34 -14.90 -8.54
N TYR A 123 3.15 -14.86 -7.22
CA TYR A 123 3.53 -15.93 -6.30
C TYR A 123 2.31 -16.83 -6.01
N PRO A 124 2.20 -18.05 -6.62
CA PRO A 124 1.01 -18.90 -6.48
C PRO A 124 0.69 -19.28 -5.03
N HIS A 125 1.72 -19.49 -4.20
CA HIS A 125 1.52 -19.80 -2.79
C HIS A 125 0.93 -18.63 -2.00
N PHE A 126 1.25 -17.37 -2.36
CA PHE A 126 0.65 -16.20 -1.75
C PHE A 126 -0.80 -16.04 -2.17
N GLU A 127 -1.10 -16.23 -3.47
CA GLU A 127 -2.47 -16.20 -3.97
C GLU A 127 -3.36 -17.23 -3.27
N GLN A 128 -2.91 -18.48 -3.21
CA GLN A 128 -3.64 -19.55 -2.53
C GLN A 128 -3.85 -19.22 -1.04
N PHE A 129 -2.79 -18.80 -0.34
CA PHE A 129 -2.87 -18.40 1.06
C PHE A 129 -3.91 -17.28 1.27
N LEU A 130 -3.84 -16.22 0.44
CA LEU A 130 -4.75 -15.09 0.58
C LEU A 130 -6.19 -15.48 0.29
N ARG A 131 -6.41 -16.28 -0.75
CA ARG A 131 -7.74 -16.81 -1.08
C ARG A 131 -8.33 -17.59 0.10
N ASP A 132 -7.59 -18.56 0.62
CA ASP A 132 -8.05 -19.40 1.74
C ASP A 132 -8.33 -18.57 3.00
N ALA A 133 -7.47 -17.58 3.29
CA ALA A 133 -7.66 -16.67 4.41
C ALA A 133 -8.91 -15.80 4.24
N VAL A 134 -9.12 -15.23 3.04
CA VAL A 134 -10.29 -14.38 2.75
C VAL A 134 -11.58 -15.15 2.83
N LEU A 135 -11.64 -16.40 2.32
CA LEU A 135 -12.83 -17.24 2.42
C LEU A 135 -13.17 -17.55 3.88
N GLN A 136 -12.17 -17.86 4.72
CA GLN A 136 -12.40 -18.07 6.16
C GLN A 136 -12.81 -16.79 6.90
N LEU A 137 -12.35 -15.61 6.46
CA LEU A 137 -12.77 -14.33 7.01
C LEU A 137 -14.18 -13.95 6.56
N ALA A 138 -14.57 -14.32 5.35
CA ALA A 138 -15.93 -14.13 4.83
C ALA A 138 -16.97 -14.86 5.68
N ASP A 139 -16.70 -16.11 6.10
CA ASP A 139 -17.56 -16.85 7.04
C ASP A 139 -17.80 -16.12 8.37
N LYS A 140 -16.89 -15.20 8.74
CA LYS A 140 -16.99 -14.37 9.94
C LYS A 140 -17.48 -12.95 9.65
N ARG A 141 -17.84 -12.63 8.41
CA ARG A 141 -18.15 -11.28 7.93
C ARG A 141 -17.01 -10.28 8.19
N GLN A 142 -15.78 -10.74 8.04
CA GLN A 142 -14.55 -9.95 8.23
C GLN A 142 -13.81 -9.70 6.91
N ALA A 143 -14.36 -10.13 5.79
CA ALA A 143 -13.86 -9.80 4.45
C ALA A 143 -15.03 -9.42 3.54
N LYS A 144 -14.75 -8.51 2.61
CA LYS A 144 -15.68 -8.09 1.55
C LYS A 144 -14.88 -7.88 0.26
N VAL A 145 -15.42 -8.36 -0.85
CA VAL A 145 -14.95 -8.00 -2.19
C VAL A 145 -16.01 -7.14 -2.84
N VAL A 146 -15.59 -6.00 -3.40
CA VAL A 146 -16.46 -5.13 -4.19
C VAL A 146 -15.90 -4.97 -5.58
N TRP A 147 -16.77 -4.88 -6.60
CA TRP A 147 -16.32 -4.68 -7.96
C TRP A 147 -17.32 -3.89 -8.80
N CYS A 148 -16.81 -3.24 -9.84
CA CYS A 148 -17.62 -2.65 -10.90
C CYS A 148 -17.42 -3.42 -12.20
N GLU A 149 -18.50 -3.56 -12.95
CA GLU A 149 -18.50 -4.10 -14.30
C GLU A 149 -18.86 -3.02 -15.32
N HIS A 150 -18.37 -3.22 -16.54
CA HIS A 150 -18.83 -2.50 -17.71
C HIS A 150 -19.26 -3.52 -18.76
N ALA A 151 -20.53 -3.45 -19.20
CA ALA A 151 -21.13 -4.41 -20.13
C ALA A 151 -20.95 -5.89 -19.69
N GLY A 152 -21.12 -6.16 -18.39
CA GLY A 152 -20.97 -7.50 -17.80
C GLY A 152 -19.54 -8.00 -17.62
N ARG A 153 -18.53 -7.16 -17.86
CA ARG A 153 -17.10 -7.48 -17.63
C ARG A 153 -16.57 -6.71 -16.42
N PRO A 154 -15.98 -7.39 -15.41
CA PRO A 154 -15.32 -6.72 -14.29
C PRO A 154 -14.16 -5.83 -14.74
N ILE A 155 -14.21 -4.53 -14.38
CA ILE A 155 -13.23 -3.51 -14.75
C ILE A 155 -12.42 -2.99 -13.56
N SER A 156 -12.93 -3.14 -12.34
CA SER A 156 -12.20 -2.80 -11.11
C SER A 156 -12.74 -3.62 -9.95
N ALA A 157 -11.85 -3.99 -9.01
CA ALA A 157 -12.22 -4.72 -7.82
C ALA A 157 -11.32 -4.34 -6.63
N HIS A 158 -11.91 -4.33 -5.43
CA HIS A 158 -11.22 -4.12 -4.16
C HIS A 158 -11.52 -5.27 -3.20
N LEU A 159 -10.50 -5.67 -2.43
CA LEU A 159 -10.63 -6.55 -1.28
C LEU A 159 -10.52 -5.73 0.00
N TYR A 160 -11.52 -5.79 0.84
CA TYR A 160 -11.55 -5.15 2.15
C TYR A 160 -11.47 -6.18 3.27
N LEU A 161 -10.71 -5.86 4.31
CA LEU A 161 -10.76 -6.52 5.61
C LEU A 161 -11.63 -5.66 6.53
N LEU A 162 -12.63 -6.28 7.15
CA LEU A 162 -13.64 -5.58 7.94
C LEU A 162 -13.36 -5.74 9.42
N GLY A 163 -13.10 -4.61 10.08
CA GLY A 163 -13.13 -4.50 11.53
C GLY A 163 -14.50 -4.07 12.03
N ARG A 164 -14.59 -3.71 13.32
CA ARG A 164 -15.87 -3.31 13.94
C ARG A 164 -16.47 -2.05 13.32
N ARG A 165 -15.67 -1.02 13.03
CA ARG A 165 -16.09 0.26 12.45
C ARG A 165 -15.10 0.77 11.38
N THR A 166 -14.14 -0.04 11.00
CA THR A 166 -13.10 0.31 10.03
C THR A 166 -13.08 -0.75 8.93
N ALA A 167 -13.18 -0.31 7.67
CA ALA A 167 -12.88 -1.15 6.53
C ALA A 167 -11.46 -0.82 6.05
N ALA A 168 -10.61 -1.84 5.91
CA ALA A 168 -9.24 -1.67 5.45
C ALA A 168 -9.09 -2.23 4.03
N MET A 169 -8.56 -1.43 3.09
CA MET A 169 -8.33 -1.87 1.72
C MET A 169 -7.05 -2.69 1.63
N TYR A 170 -7.20 -4.01 1.58
CA TYR A 170 -6.05 -4.89 1.56
C TYR A 170 -5.40 -4.99 0.17
N GLN A 171 -6.20 -5.19 -0.88
CA GLN A 171 -5.73 -5.27 -2.26
C GLN A 171 -6.75 -4.66 -3.22
N SER A 172 -6.27 -4.24 -4.39
CA SER A 172 -7.13 -3.66 -5.42
C SER A 172 -6.57 -3.93 -6.81
N GLY A 173 -7.45 -4.00 -7.78
CA GLY A 173 -7.11 -4.12 -9.18
C GLY A 173 -8.04 -3.31 -10.07
N PHE A 174 -7.60 -2.98 -11.25
CA PHE A 174 -8.43 -2.43 -12.31
C PHE A 174 -7.83 -2.76 -13.68
N ASP A 175 -8.67 -2.78 -14.69
CA ASP A 175 -8.26 -3.00 -16.08
C ASP A 175 -7.83 -1.65 -16.71
N PRO A 176 -6.55 -1.49 -17.10
CA PRO A 176 -6.04 -0.26 -17.69
C PRO A 176 -6.75 0.16 -18.99
N GLU A 177 -7.35 -0.78 -19.74
CA GLU A 177 -8.13 -0.48 -20.96
C GLU A 177 -9.31 0.43 -20.65
N TYR A 178 -9.85 0.36 -19.43
CA TYR A 178 -10.99 1.15 -18.97
C TYR A 178 -10.58 2.39 -18.17
N GLN A 179 -9.31 2.83 -18.24
CA GLN A 179 -8.84 3.99 -17.49
C GLN A 179 -9.63 5.28 -17.78
N HIS A 180 -10.18 5.43 -19.00
CA HIS A 180 -11.03 6.55 -19.39
C HIS A 180 -12.34 6.64 -18.58
N LEU A 181 -12.79 5.54 -17.99
CA LEU A 181 -13.93 5.47 -17.08
C LEU A 181 -13.56 5.85 -15.63
N GLU A 182 -12.30 6.10 -15.32
CA GLU A 182 -11.82 6.37 -13.96
C GLU A 182 -12.28 5.30 -12.94
N PRO A 183 -12.06 3.98 -13.22
CA PRO A 183 -12.69 2.87 -12.50
C PRO A 183 -12.36 2.88 -11.00
N GLY A 184 -11.19 3.40 -10.61
CA GLY A 184 -10.82 3.56 -9.21
C GLY A 184 -11.70 4.57 -8.47
N TYR A 185 -11.98 5.76 -9.07
CA TYR A 185 -12.87 6.74 -8.45
C TYR A 185 -14.31 6.26 -8.42
N LEU A 186 -14.75 5.56 -9.47
CA LEU A 186 -16.08 4.96 -9.52
C LEU A 186 -16.26 3.98 -8.36
N LEU A 187 -15.38 2.99 -8.25
CA LEU A 187 -15.48 1.93 -7.25
C LEU A 187 -15.33 2.47 -5.82
N TYR A 188 -14.38 3.39 -5.55
CA TYR A 188 -14.28 4.03 -4.23
C TYR A 188 -15.55 4.78 -3.86
N THR A 189 -16.14 5.55 -4.80
CA THR A 189 -17.34 6.34 -4.53
C THR A 189 -18.51 5.45 -4.10
N LEU A 190 -18.76 4.38 -4.85
CA LEU A 190 -19.88 3.47 -4.58
C LEU A 190 -19.64 2.66 -3.30
N ALA A 191 -18.43 2.15 -3.12
CA ALA A 191 -18.05 1.42 -1.92
C ALA A 191 -18.10 2.30 -0.66
N PHE A 192 -17.65 3.56 -0.71
CA PHE A 192 -17.72 4.46 0.45
C PHE A 192 -19.17 4.74 0.85
N ARG A 193 -20.06 4.97 -0.12
CA ARG A 193 -21.49 5.14 0.15
C ARG A 193 -22.07 3.89 0.82
N SER A 194 -21.75 2.69 0.33
CA SER A 194 -22.19 1.45 0.93
C SER A 194 -21.65 1.26 2.35
N LEU A 195 -20.36 1.52 2.58
CA LEU A 195 -19.72 1.41 3.89
C LEU A 195 -20.31 2.39 4.90
N ILE A 196 -20.51 3.67 4.53
CA ILE A 196 -21.14 4.68 5.40
C ILE A 196 -22.55 4.24 5.77
N ASN A 197 -23.37 3.82 4.81
CA ASN A 197 -24.72 3.32 5.04
C ASN A 197 -24.76 2.06 5.92
N SER A 198 -23.66 1.28 5.92
CA SER A 198 -23.49 0.11 6.79
C SER A 198 -22.92 0.45 8.17
N GLY A 199 -22.70 1.73 8.49
CA GLY A 199 -22.26 2.22 9.81
C GLY A 199 -20.76 2.14 10.05
N PHE A 200 -19.92 1.98 9.01
CA PHE A 200 -18.48 2.16 9.15
C PHE A 200 -18.14 3.62 9.37
N ALA A 201 -17.17 3.87 10.25
CA ALA A 201 -16.73 5.24 10.59
C ALA A 201 -15.40 5.60 9.92
N HIS A 202 -14.63 4.60 9.51
CA HIS A 202 -13.29 4.82 9.00
C HIS A 202 -13.00 3.90 7.81
N PHE A 203 -12.23 4.43 6.87
CA PHE A 203 -11.63 3.64 5.80
C PHE A 203 -10.12 3.76 5.85
N ASP A 204 -9.43 2.65 6.02
CA ASP A 204 -7.98 2.57 6.06
C ASP A 204 -7.44 2.12 4.70
N PHE A 205 -6.75 3.02 4.00
CA PHE A 205 -6.05 2.72 2.75
C PHE A 205 -4.78 1.90 2.95
N LEU A 206 -4.43 1.60 4.20
CA LEU A 206 -3.18 0.95 4.60
C LEU A 206 -1.93 1.72 4.17
N ARG A 207 -0.76 1.07 4.25
CA ARG A 207 0.54 1.67 3.96
C ARG A 207 0.70 2.08 2.49
N GLY A 208 1.64 2.98 2.26
CA GLY A 208 2.01 3.49 0.95
C GLY A 208 1.69 4.98 0.78
N ASP A 209 2.57 5.69 0.11
CA ASP A 209 2.49 7.16 -0.05
C ASP A 209 1.89 7.55 -1.41
N GLU A 210 0.92 6.77 -1.91
CA GLU A 210 0.24 7.10 -3.15
C GLU A 210 -0.60 8.37 -3.01
N THR A 211 -0.35 9.32 -3.89
CA THR A 211 -0.94 10.66 -3.86
C THR A 211 -2.47 10.69 -3.89
N TYR A 212 -3.11 9.65 -4.46
CA TYR A 212 -4.57 9.59 -4.52
C TYR A 212 -5.23 9.47 -3.14
N LYS A 213 -4.54 8.89 -2.14
CA LYS A 213 -5.04 8.72 -0.77
C LYS A 213 -5.33 10.07 -0.12
N ALA A 214 -4.38 11.01 -0.24
CA ALA A 214 -4.59 12.40 0.19
C ALA A 214 -5.78 13.06 -0.55
N GLY A 215 -6.00 12.67 -1.80
CA GLY A 215 -7.14 13.14 -2.61
C GLY A 215 -8.50 12.75 -2.03
N TRP A 216 -8.59 11.68 -1.22
CA TRP A 216 -9.79 11.24 -0.51
C TRP A 216 -9.91 11.84 0.90
N THR A 217 -9.19 12.93 1.20
CA THR A 217 -9.15 13.56 2.52
C THR A 217 -8.59 12.66 3.64
N ALA A 218 -7.87 11.61 3.26
CA ALA A 218 -7.26 10.71 4.22
C ALA A 218 -6.11 11.41 4.96
N ARG A 219 -6.05 11.21 6.27
CA ARG A 219 -4.97 11.67 7.14
C ARG A 219 -3.93 10.58 7.31
N GLN A 220 -2.67 10.98 7.47
CA GLN A 220 -1.59 10.07 7.79
C GLN A 220 -1.62 9.64 9.25
N VAL A 221 -1.47 8.34 9.48
CA VAL A 221 -1.27 7.74 10.81
C VAL A 221 0.11 7.10 10.82
N PRO A 222 1.05 7.59 11.65
CA PRO A 222 2.38 7.03 11.72
C PRO A 222 2.34 5.59 12.19
N LEU A 223 3.12 4.73 11.55
CA LEU A 223 3.27 3.33 11.96
C LEU A 223 4.69 3.07 12.44
N THR A 224 4.82 2.08 13.31
CA THR A 224 6.11 1.62 13.82
C THR A 224 6.25 0.12 13.71
N ARG A 225 7.49 -0.33 13.56
CA ARG A 225 7.90 -1.71 13.77
C ARG A 225 8.43 -1.84 15.17
N LEU A 226 7.93 -2.79 15.91
CA LEU A 226 8.45 -3.19 17.22
C LEU A 226 9.42 -4.36 17.04
N HIS A 227 10.69 -4.15 17.36
CA HIS A 227 11.69 -5.21 17.48
C HIS A 227 11.75 -5.66 18.92
N CYS A 228 11.34 -6.89 19.21
CA CYS A 228 11.20 -7.42 20.54
C CYS A 228 12.22 -8.52 20.76
N VAL A 229 13.29 -8.24 21.51
CA VAL A 229 14.40 -9.17 21.78
C VAL A 229 14.22 -9.84 23.12
N ALA A 230 14.23 -11.17 23.14
CA ALA A 230 14.06 -11.94 24.37
C ALA A 230 15.16 -11.66 25.41
N PRO A 231 14.85 -11.75 26.73
CA PRO A 231 15.76 -11.43 27.84
C PRO A 231 16.81 -12.52 28.09
N ARG A 232 17.37 -13.07 27.02
CA ARG A 232 18.43 -14.09 27.07
C ARG A 232 19.76 -13.47 26.69
N ALA A 233 20.84 -13.78 27.41
CA ALA A 233 22.16 -13.20 27.16
C ALA A 233 22.59 -13.38 25.69
N ILE A 234 22.37 -14.55 25.10
CA ILE A 234 22.70 -14.85 23.70
C ILE A 234 21.87 -14.03 22.74
N SER A 235 20.55 -13.90 22.96
CA SER A 235 19.64 -13.10 22.12
C SER A 235 20.03 -11.62 22.16
N GLN A 236 20.31 -11.09 23.35
CA GLN A 236 20.75 -9.71 23.56
C GLN A 236 22.12 -9.44 22.90
N MET A 237 23.06 -10.36 23.02
CA MET A 237 24.37 -10.22 22.39
C MET A 237 24.26 -10.24 20.85
N ARG A 238 23.52 -11.19 20.28
CA ARG A 238 23.27 -11.27 18.83
C ARG A 238 22.57 -10.02 18.30
N HIS A 239 21.64 -9.49 19.06
CA HIS A 239 20.95 -8.25 18.69
C HIS A 239 21.92 -7.06 18.70
N ARG A 240 22.71 -6.88 19.77
CA ARG A 240 23.71 -5.80 19.87
C ARG A 240 24.72 -5.83 18.72
N THR A 241 25.26 -7.01 18.39
CA THR A 241 26.23 -7.14 17.29
C THR A 241 25.58 -6.79 15.93
N ARG A 242 24.35 -7.25 15.68
CA ARG A 242 23.62 -6.91 14.45
C ARG A 242 23.23 -5.41 14.38
N SER A 243 22.84 -4.82 15.49
CA SER A 243 22.52 -3.39 15.57
C SER A 243 23.77 -2.55 15.30
N TRP A 244 24.89 -2.90 15.93
CA TRP A 244 26.19 -2.26 15.68
C TRP A 244 26.61 -2.38 14.21
N ALA A 245 26.53 -3.56 13.61
CA ALA A 245 26.85 -3.78 12.20
C ALA A 245 25.96 -2.96 11.25
N ARG A 246 24.66 -2.85 11.55
CA ARG A 246 23.72 -1.99 10.78
C ARG A 246 24.09 -0.50 10.88
N THR A 247 24.44 -0.03 12.08
CA THR A 247 24.87 1.36 12.32
C THR A 247 26.16 1.67 11.55
N MET A 248 27.14 0.78 11.62
CA MET A 248 28.40 0.92 10.86
C MET A 248 28.14 0.92 9.35
N LYS A 249 27.30 0.01 8.83
CA LYS A 249 26.95 -0.01 7.41
C LYS A 249 26.26 1.30 6.95
N ARG A 250 25.37 1.87 7.77
CA ARG A 250 24.73 3.17 7.49
C ARG A 250 25.74 4.31 7.51
N ALA A 251 26.64 4.35 8.49
CA ALA A 251 27.69 5.37 8.59
C ALA A 251 28.63 5.33 7.37
N VAL A 252 29.06 4.13 6.96
CA VAL A 252 29.89 3.96 5.76
C VAL A 252 29.14 4.38 4.51
N ALA A 253 27.88 3.97 4.34
CA ALA A 253 27.07 4.37 3.19
C ALA A 253 26.83 5.88 3.14
N GLN A 254 26.68 6.53 4.29
CA GLN A 254 26.58 7.99 4.37
C GLN A 254 27.90 8.65 3.98
N ALA A 255 29.01 8.20 4.54
CA ALA A 255 30.34 8.73 4.21
C ALA A 255 30.67 8.61 2.71
N VAL A 256 30.29 7.49 2.08
CA VAL A 256 30.44 7.29 0.62
C VAL A 256 29.56 8.26 -0.17
N ARG A 257 28.32 8.50 0.26
CA ARG A 257 27.44 9.49 -0.39
C ARG A 257 28.01 10.90 -0.28
N ASP A 258 28.47 11.28 0.91
CA ASP A 258 29.04 12.60 1.17
C ASP A 258 30.35 12.81 0.36
N TYR A 259 31.18 11.77 0.25
CA TYR A 259 32.38 11.80 -0.60
C TYR A 259 32.02 11.97 -2.08
N ARG A 260 31.02 11.23 -2.60
CA ARG A 260 30.56 11.35 -3.98
C ARG A 260 29.95 12.74 -4.26
N ALA A 261 29.20 13.30 -3.32
CA ALA A 261 28.63 14.64 -3.43
C ALA A 261 29.71 15.72 -3.51
N ARG A 262 30.74 15.62 -2.67
CA ARG A 262 31.90 16.57 -2.69
C ARG A 262 32.66 16.48 -4.00
N ASN A 263 32.91 15.31 -4.53
CA ASN A 263 33.63 15.15 -5.80
C ASN A 263 32.80 15.59 -7.03
N LYS A 264 31.48 15.52 -6.99
CA LYS A 264 30.64 16.09 -8.07
C LYS A 264 30.67 17.60 -8.12
N SER A 265 30.87 18.27 -7.00
CA SER A 265 30.99 19.73 -6.94
C SER A 265 32.37 20.25 -7.33
N GLN A 266 33.38 19.38 -7.54
CA GLN A 266 34.75 19.77 -7.92
C GLN A 266 35.07 19.55 -9.40
N VAL A 267 34.12 19.10 -10.24
CA VAL A 267 34.35 19.08 -11.70
C VAL A 267 34.18 20.49 -12.23
N PRO A 268 35.25 21.16 -12.68
CA PRO A 268 35.15 22.50 -13.27
C PRO A 268 34.32 22.39 -14.55
N VAL A 269 33.21 23.12 -14.61
CA VAL A 269 32.52 23.36 -15.88
C VAL A 269 33.46 24.16 -16.74
N ALA A 270 34.15 23.53 -17.70
CA ALA A 270 34.89 24.22 -18.74
C ALA A 270 33.89 25.12 -19.49
N LYS A 271 34.04 26.43 -19.33
CA LYS A 271 33.32 27.40 -20.16
C LYS A 271 33.73 27.18 -21.62
N PRO A 272 32.81 27.06 -22.57
CA PRO A 272 33.14 27.04 -23.95
C PRO A 272 33.77 28.41 -24.29
N THR A 273 35.04 28.41 -24.68
CA THR A 273 35.70 29.57 -25.31
C THR A 273 35.07 29.75 -26.68
N VAL A 274 34.34 30.82 -26.85
CA VAL A 274 33.85 31.26 -28.15
C VAL A 274 35.07 31.83 -28.88
N GLY A 275 35.62 31.03 -29.81
CA GLY A 275 36.54 31.50 -30.80
C GLY A 275 35.74 32.19 -31.90
N SER A 276 36.07 33.47 -32.12
CA SER A 276 35.61 34.25 -33.25
C SER A 276 36.39 33.83 -34.49
N ASP A 277 35.91 32.86 -35.25
CA ASP A 277 36.27 32.74 -36.67
C ASP A 277 35.15 31.96 -37.37
N GLY A 278 34.54 32.62 -38.35
CA GLY A 278 33.42 32.11 -39.12
C GLY A 278 33.78 30.97 -40.06
N ILE A 279 33.13 29.85 -39.90
CA ILE A 279 33.00 28.87 -40.97
C ILE A 279 31.57 28.34 -40.90
N GLU A 280 30.79 28.62 -41.96
CA GLU A 280 29.49 27.97 -42.21
C GLU A 280 29.73 26.49 -42.47
N ILE A 281 29.03 25.64 -41.73
CA ILE A 281 28.92 24.20 -42.06
C ILE A 281 27.44 23.84 -42.26
N SER A 282 27.20 23.45 -43.49
CA SER A 282 25.99 22.88 -44.05
C SER A 282 25.42 21.75 -43.15
N THR A 283 24.12 21.82 -42.82
CA THR A 283 23.38 20.78 -42.19
C THR A 283 22.95 19.73 -43.24
N ASP A 284 23.60 18.57 -43.23
CA ASP A 284 23.08 17.41 -43.91
C ASP A 284 22.45 16.43 -42.92
N LYS A 285 21.18 16.08 -43.19
CA LYS A 285 20.36 15.21 -42.36
C LYS A 285 20.72 13.76 -42.73
N ALA A 286 21.29 13.00 -41.81
CA ALA A 286 21.34 11.56 -41.89
C ALA A 286 20.25 10.93 -41.01
N GLN A 287 19.35 10.18 -41.59
CA GLN A 287 18.39 9.30 -40.94
C GLN A 287 19.11 8.06 -40.38
N PRO A 288 18.68 7.50 -39.25
CA PRO A 288 19.18 6.21 -38.80
C PRO A 288 18.38 5.07 -39.47
N GLU A 289 19.11 4.15 -40.06
CA GLU A 289 18.65 2.88 -40.62
C GLU A 289 18.15 1.94 -39.53
N THR A 290 17.01 1.33 -39.82
CA THR A 290 16.45 0.19 -39.09
C THR A 290 17.30 -1.05 -39.36
N VAL A 291 17.79 -1.73 -38.33
CA VAL A 291 18.31 -3.11 -38.44
C VAL A 291 17.39 -4.02 -37.61
N ASN A 292 16.72 -4.92 -38.35
CA ASN A 292 16.09 -6.14 -37.86
C ASN A 292 17.16 -7.16 -37.42
N ALA A 293 16.98 -7.74 -36.23
CA ALA A 293 17.18 -9.16 -35.93
C ALA A 293 16.70 -9.44 -34.50
#